data_e376a517adfba21f3dff8c132bd49f62
#
_entry.id   e376a517adfba21f3dff8c132bd49f62
#
_cell.length_a   1.000
_cell.length_b   1.000
_cell.length_c   1.000
_cell.angle_alpha   90.00
_cell.angle_beta   90.00
_cell.angle_gamma   90.00
#
_symmetry.space_group_name_H-M   'P 1'
#
loop_
_entity.id
_entity.type
_entity.pdbx_description
1 polymer ?
#
loop_
_entity_poly.entity_id
_entity_poly.type
_entity_poly.pdbx_seq_one_letter_code
_entity_poly.pdbx_strand_id
1 'polypeptide(L)'
;TGVQTCALPISLTLSILGAVGMAPKFAQEKVLDLLASKASAVMTNVPGPQEAIYLAGARLREPLFWVPQSGDIGMGVSILSYDNKVQFGLITDKKLVPDPERIVERFASEFDKLLMLVLMEPWERLSDPLAVEAALGYD
;
A
#
# COMPACT_ATOMS: atom_id res chain seq x y z
N THR A 1 -18.10 3.19 -17.89
CA THR A 1 -18.81 2.27 -16.96
C THR A 1 -17.92 1.74 -15.82
N GLY A 2 -16.58 1.83 -15.91
CA GLY A 2 -15.67 1.34 -14.88
C GLY A 2 -15.62 2.14 -13.58
N VAL A 3 -16.03 3.42 -13.60
CA VAL A 3 -15.99 4.29 -12.39
C VAL A 3 -17.11 3.94 -11.39
N GLN A 4 -18.22 3.38 -11.83
CA GLN A 4 -19.34 3.04 -10.95
C GLN A 4 -19.08 1.77 -10.13
N THR A 5 -18.26 0.85 -10.59
CA THR A 5 -17.96 -0.41 -9.87
C THR A 5 -17.06 -0.21 -8.66
N CYS A 6 -16.22 0.83 -8.63
CA CYS A 6 -15.41 1.16 -7.45
C CYS A 6 -16.15 1.98 -6.38
N ALA A 7 -17.14 2.79 -6.78
CA ALA A 7 -17.87 3.64 -5.84
C ALA A 7 -18.85 2.83 -4.95
N LEU A 8 -19.48 1.78 -5.49
CA LEU A 8 -20.41 0.92 -4.76
C LEU A 8 -19.77 0.20 -3.56
N PRO A 9 -18.62 -0.49 -3.70
CA PRO A 9 -17.97 -1.12 -2.55
C PRO A 9 -17.47 -0.10 -1.51
N ILE A 10 -17.01 1.07 -1.94
CA ILE A 10 -16.56 2.12 -1.00
C ILE A 10 -17.74 2.68 -0.21
N SER A 11 -18.85 3.01 -0.85
CA SER A 11 -20.04 3.52 -0.17
C SER A 11 -20.66 2.49 0.77
N LEU A 12 -20.69 1.21 0.37
CA LEU A 12 -21.13 0.10 1.21
C LEU A 12 -20.22 -0.07 2.43
N THR A 13 -18.92 -0.04 2.24
CA THR A 13 -17.93 -0.14 3.33
C THR A 13 -18.07 1.01 4.31
N LEU A 14 -18.22 2.25 3.84
CA LEU A 14 -18.45 3.42 4.69
C LEU A 14 -19.77 3.33 5.46
N SER A 15 -20.83 2.82 4.84
CA SER A 15 -22.13 2.62 5.50
C SER A 15 -22.04 1.56 6.61
N ILE A 16 -21.33 0.46 6.36
CA ILE A 16 -21.09 -0.59 7.34
C ILE A 16 -20.25 -0.05 8.50
N LEU A 17 -19.17 0.68 8.22
CA LEU A 17 -18.33 1.31 9.25
C LEU A 17 -19.11 2.33 10.07
N GLY A 18 -19.97 3.12 9.44
CA GLY A 18 -20.86 4.05 10.11
C GLY A 18 -21.84 3.34 11.07
N ALA A 19 -22.45 2.25 10.61
CA ALA A 19 -23.35 1.44 11.44
C ALA A 19 -22.60 0.78 12.62
N VAL A 20 -21.40 0.26 12.38
CA VAL A 20 -20.54 -0.32 13.43
C VAL A 20 -20.11 0.75 14.43
N GLY A 21 -19.82 1.98 13.98
CA GLY A 21 -19.46 3.11 14.83
C GLY A 21 -20.57 3.52 15.82
N MET A 22 -21.83 3.22 15.50
CA MET A 22 -22.98 3.44 16.39
C MET A 22 -23.28 2.26 17.34
N ALA A 23 -22.60 1.13 17.15
CA ALA A 23 -22.82 -0.07 17.97
C ALA A 23 -22.16 0.06 19.37
N PRO A 24 -22.58 -0.72 20.36
CA PRO A 24 -21.93 -0.80 21.67
C PRO A 24 -20.45 -1.20 21.56
N LYS A 25 -19.59 -0.73 22.45
CA LYS A 25 -18.14 -0.94 22.43
C LYS A 25 -17.73 -2.41 22.25
N PHE A 26 -18.40 -3.34 22.92
CA PHE A 26 -18.09 -4.77 22.80
C PHE A 26 -18.31 -5.33 21.38
N ALA A 27 -19.28 -4.77 20.65
CA ALA A 27 -19.55 -5.16 19.27
C ALA A 27 -18.51 -4.53 18.32
N GLN A 28 -18.12 -3.27 18.57
CA GLN A 28 -17.05 -2.61 17.83
C GLN A 28 -15.73 -3.36 17.97
N GLU A 29 -15.33 -3.74 19.18
CA GLU A 29 -14.10 -4.50 19.44
C GLU A 29 -14.09 -5.83 18.68
N LYS A 30 -15.18 -6.61 18.74
CA LYS A 30 -15.26 -7.88 17.99
C LYS A 30 -15.17 -7.71 16.47
N VAL A 31 -15.77 -6.65 15.92
CA VAL A 31 -15.69 -6.38 14.49
C VAL A 31 -14.28 -5.94 14.10
N LEU A 32 -13.64 -5.11 14.93
CA LEU A 32 -12.25 -4.70 14.70
C LEU A 32 -11.29 -5.88 14.79
N ASP A 33 -11.43 -6.77 15.78
CA ASP A 33 -10.64 -7.98 15.91
C ASP A 33 -10.83 -8.91 14.71
N LEU A 34 -12.07 -9.06 14.23
CA LEU A 34 -12.37 -9.85 13.05
C LEU A 34 -11.71 -9.26 11.79
N LEU A 35 -11.75 -7.94 11.62
CA LEU A 35 -11.11 -7.25 10.49
C LEU A 35 -9.59 -7.33 10.60
N ALA A 36 -9.02 -7.11 11.78
CA ALA A 36 -7.59 -7.20 12.02
C ALA A 36 -7.06 -8.62 11.75
N SER A 37 -7.81 -9.66 12.11
CA SER A 37 -7.43 -11.06 11.85
C SER A 37 -7.40 -11.44 10.35
N LYS A 38 -8.00 -10.62 9.48
CA LYS A 38 -8.02 -10.81 8.02
C LYS A 38 -6.95 -9.98 7.30
N ALA A 39 -6.33 -9.03 7.97
CA ALA A 39 -5.31 -8.17 7.39
C ALA A 39 -3.91 -8.66 7.80
N SER A 40 -3.09 -9.01 6.83
CA SER A 40 -1.70 -9.45 7.07
C SER A 40 -0.72 -8.27 7.05
N ALA A 41 -1.05 -7.21 6.32
CA ALA A 41 -0.20 -6.05 6.15
C ALA A 41 -1.02 -4.79 5.89
N VAL A 42 -0.46 -3.64 6.22
CA VAL A 42 -0.95 -2.33 5.76
C VAL A 42 0.02 -1.79 4.73
N MET A 43 -0.48 -1.45 3.55
CA MET A 43 0.31 -0.83 2.49
C MET A 43 -0.24 0.55 2.18
N THR A 44 0.65 1.53 2.13
CA THR A 44 0.30 2.92 1.81
C THR A 44 1.20 3.43 0.69
N ASN A 45 0.58 3.94 -0.37
CA ASN A 45 1.27 4.61 -1.45
C ASN A 45 0.90 6.10 -1.44
N VAL A 46 1.90 6.95 -1.28
CA VAL A 46 1.72 8.41 -1.20
C VAL A 46 2.50 9.08 -2.32
N PRO A 47 1.81 9.74 -3.25
CA PRO A 47 2.49 10.58 -4.23
C PRO A 47 3.01 11.84 -3.53
N GLY A 48 4.33 11.99 -3.49
CA GLY A 48 5.00 13.20 -3.01
C GLY A 48 5.31 14.18 -4.13
N PRO A 49 5.90 15.32 -3.79
CA PRO A 49 6.29 16.34 -4.75
C PRO A 49 7.35 15.83 -5.74
N GLN A 50 7.18 16.19 -7.00
CA GLN A 50 8.15 15.82 -8.05
C GLN A 50 9.39 16.69 -8.05
N GLU A 51 9.34 17.82 -7.33
CA GLU A 51 10.45 18.76 -7.18
C GLU A 51 11.10 18.60 -5.79
N ALA A 52 12.40 18.88 -5.73
CA ALA A 52 13.13 18.82 -4.48
C ALA A 52 12.66 19.91 -3.48
N ILE A 53 12.34 19.51 -2.27
CA ILE A 53 11.98 20.41 -1.17
C ILE A 53 13.23 20.83 -0.42
N TYR A 54 13.26 22.09 0.01
CA TYR A 54 14.31 22.65 0.86
C TYR A 54 13.71 23.04 2.21
N LEU A 55 14.34 22.60 3.29
CA LEU A 55 13.98 22.95 4.65
C LEU A 55 15.13 23.78 5.24
N ALA A 56 14.86 25.04 5.58
CA ALA A 56 15.87 25.96 6.10
C ALA A 56 17.15 26.02 5.25
N GLY A 57 17.03 25.96 3.91
CA GLY A 57 18.16 25.98 2.97
C GLY A 57 18.83 24.63 2.72
N ALA A 58 18.51 23.60 3.47
CA ALA A 58 19.01 22.24 3.25
C ALA A 58 18.04 21.44 2.36
N ARG A 59 18.58 20.76 1.32
CA ARG A 59 17.80 19.91 0.45
C ARG A 59 17.38 18.64 1.17
N LEU A 60 16.08 18.35 1.17
CA LEU A 60 15.55 17.07 1.61
C LEU A 60 15.86 16.02 0.53
N ARG A 61 16.61 14.98 0.89
CA ARG A 61 17.05 13.98 -0.09
C ARG A 61 16.13 12.78 -0.17
N GLU A 62 15.76 12.20 0.97
CA GLU A 62 15.09 10.90 1.07
C GLU A 62 14.10 10.93 2.23
N PRO A 63 12.91 11.53 2.03
CA PRO A 63 11.86 11.47 3.05
C PRO A 63 11.33 10.04 3.16
N LEU A 64 11.22 9.56 4.38
CA LEU A 64 10.59 8.28 4.69
C LEU A 64 9.47 8.52 5.69
N PHE A 65 8.41 7.73 5.59
CA PHE A 65 7.38 7.70 6.60
C PHE A 65 7.05 6.27 6.99
N TRP A 66 6.52 6.10 8.16
CA TRP A 66 6.16 4.81 8.69
C TRP A 66 4.65 4.69 8.80
N VAL A 67 4.14 3.55 8.37
CA VAL A 67 2.72 3.24 8.50
C VAL A 67 2.43 2.82 9.94
N PRO A 68 1.51 3.51 10.66
CA PRO A 68 1.14 3.07 12.00
C PRO A 68 0.48 1.69 11.91
N GLN A 69 0.95 0.78 12.76
CA GLN A 69 0.39 -0.56 12.91
C GLN A 69 -0.48 -0.60 14.15
N SER A 70 -1.60 -1.31 14.07
CA SER A 70 -2.48 -1.55 15.20
C SER A 70 -3.00 -2.98 15.15
N GLY A 71 -3.28 -3.55 16.32
CA GLY A 71 -3.74 -4.94 16.45
C GLY A 71 -2.64 -5.96 16.08
N ASP A 72 -3.05 -7.05 15.46
CA ASP A 72 -2.17 -8.18 15.11
C ASP A 72 -1.53 -8.05 13.71
N ILE A 73 -1.51 -6.85 13.14
CA ILE A 73 -0.90 -6.62 11.82
C ILE A 73 0.60 -6.50 11.99
N GLY A 74 1.32 -7.51 11.51
CA GLY A 74 2.76 -7.64 11.69
C GLY A 74 3.63 -6.93 10.65
N MET A 75 3.04 -6.32 9.61
CA MET A 75 3.81 -5.71 8.52
C MET A 75 3.15 -4.41 8.04
N GLY A 76 3.96 -3.37 7.90
CA GLY A 76 3.59 -2.11 7.27
C GLY A 76 4.53 -1.76 6.13
N VAL A 77 3.96 -1.40 4.98
CA VAL A 77 4.69 -1.01 3.79
C VAL A 77 4.34 0.43 3.44
N SER A 78 5.34 1.26 3.28
CA SER A 78 5.20 2.63 2.78
C SER A 78 5.91 2.79 1.45
N ILE A 79 5.20 3.34 0.48
CA ILE A 79 5.74 3.72 -0.82
C ILE A 79 5.57 5.22 -0.97
N LEU A 80 6.65 5.93 -1.27
CA LEU A 80 6.63 7.37 -1.45
C LEU A 80 7.36 7.72 -2.73
N SER A 81 6.70 8.42 -3.64
CA SER A 81 7.38 9.04 -4.78
C SER A 81 7.81 10.46 -4.41
N TYR A 82 9.08 10.79 -4.61
CA TYR A 82 9.65 12.10 -4.30
C TYR A 82 10.83 12.40 -5.22
N ASP A 83 10.88 13.61 -5.78
CA ASP A 83 11.99 14.07 -6.63
C ASP A 83 12.36 13.05 -7.75
N ASN A 84 11.32 12.52 -8.45
CA ASN A 84 11.42 11.47 -9.47
C ASN A 84 12.06 10.16 -9.01
N LYS A 85 11.98 9.85 -7.73
CA LYS A 85 12.44 8.59 -7.12
C LYS A 85 11.30 7.94 -6.36
N VAL A 86 11.32 6.62 -6.30
CA VAL A 86 10.43 5.84 -5.44
C VAL A 86 11.20 5.38 -4.22
N GLN A 87 10.64 5.65 -3.06
CA GLN A 87 11.19 5.23 -1.78
C GLN A 87 10.28 4.17 -1.17
N PHE A 88 10.87 3.08 -0.77
CA PHE A 88 10.21 1.96 -0.17
C PHE A 88 10.61 1.83 1.29
N GLY A 89 9.64 1.82 2.19
CA GLY A 89 9.82 1.62 3.62
C GLY A 89 9.08 0.37 4.10
N LEU A 90 9.74 -0.45 4.87
CA LEU A 90 9.17 -1.66 5.46
C LEU A 90 9.35 -1.63 6.97
N ILE A 91 8.26 -1.77 7.72
CA ILE A 91 8.26 -1.99 9.15
C ILE A 91 7.61 -3.35 9.46
N THR A 92 8.24 -4.14 10.29
CA THR A 92 7.77 -5.50 10.58
C THR A 92 7.85 -5.81 12.07
N ASP A 93 6.96 -6.67 12.54
CA ASP A 93 7.12 -7.33 13.84
C ASP A 93 8.14 -8.46 13.70
N LYS A 94 9.20 -8.42 14.52
CA LYS A 94 10.30 -9.39 14.48
C LYS A 94 9.87 -10.84 14.74
N LYS A 95 8.75 -11.04 15.43
CA LYS A 95 8.25 -12.40 15.72
C LYS A 95 7.48 -12.97 14.53
N LEU A 96 6.80 -12.12 13.77
CA LEU A 96 5.95 -12.53 12.64
C LEU A 96 6.73 -12.59 11.32
N VAL A 97 7.71 -11.70 11.16
CA VAL A 97 8.55 -11.62 9.96
C VAL A 97 10.02 -11.64 10.40
N PRO A 98 10.66 -12.82 10.49
CA PRO A 98 12.01 -12.96 11.02
C PRO A 98 13.10 -12.47 10.06
N ASP A 99 12.81 -12.38 8.76
CA ASP A 99 13.77 -12.05 7.70
C ASP A 99 13.27 -10.92 6.77
N PRO A 100 13.01 -9.69 7.29
CA PRO A 100 12.46 -8.59 6.51
C PRO A 100 13.40 -8.10 5.41
N GLU A 101 14.71 -8.33 5.54
CA GLU A 101 15.73 -7.97 4.56
C GLU A 101 15.46 -8.60 3.19
N ARG A 102 14.99 -9.84 3.16
CA ARG A 102 14.64 -10.54 1.91
C ARG A 102 13.52 -9.87 1.13
N ILE A 103 12.59 -9.21 1.83
CA ILE A 103 11.50 -8.46 1.19
C ILE A 103 12.08 -7.19 0.55
N VAL A 104 12.96 -6.49 1.27
CA VAL A 104 13.60 -5.26 0.76
C VAL A 104 14.50 -5.56 -0.44
N GLU A 105 15.28 -6.62 -0.40
CA GLU A 105 16.16 -7.04 -1.50
C GLU A 105 15.38 -7.36 -2.79
N ARG A 106 14.20 -7.97 -2.65
CA ARG A 106 13.35 -8.28 -3.80
C ARG A 106 12.64 -7.07 -4.39
N PHE A 107 12.41 -6.03 -3.59
CA PHE A 107 11.66 -4.86 -4.04
C PHE A 107 12.23 -4.24 -5.31
N ALA A 108 13.55 -4.03 -5.37
CA ALA A 108 14.19 -3.41 -6.54
C ALA A 108 13.95 -4.21 -7.83
N SER A 109 14.12 -5.54 -7.77
CA SER A 109 13.93 -6.39 -8.94
C SER A 109 12.47 -6.47 -9.40
N GLU A 110 11.51 -6.48 -8.47
CA GLU A 110 10.09 -6.47 -8.80
C GLU A 110 9.65 -5.10 -9.34
N PHE A 111 10.21 -4.01 -8.81
CA PHE A 111 9.97 -2.67 -9.34
C PHE A 111 10.52 -2.51 -10.77
N ASP A 112 11.69 -3.04 -11.07
CA ASP A 112 12.26 -3.02 -12.40
C ASP A 112 11.40 -3.81 -13.41
N LYS A 113 10.80 -4.93 -13.02
CA LYS A 113 9.84 -5.66 -13.85
C LYS A 113 8.60 -4.82 -14.16
N LEU A 114 8.03 -4.14 -13.16
CA LEU A 114 6.91 -3.23 -13.36
C LEU A 114 7.27 -2.09 -14.31
N LEU A 115 8.45 -1.50 -14.14
CA LEU A 115 8.95 -0.45 -15.02
C LEU A 115 9.11 -0.93 -16.45
N MET A 116 9.68 -2.12 -16.66
CA MET A 116 9.80 -2.72 -17.97
C MET A 116 8.44 -2.99 -18.61
N LEU A 117 7.49 -3.49 -17.82
CA LEU A 117 6.11 -3.70 -18.27
C LEU A 117 5.48 -2.40 -18.78
N VAL A 118 5.60 -1.32 -18.01
CA VAL A 118 5.08 0.01 -18.39
C VAL A 118 5.72 0.52 -19.68
N LEU A 119 7.00 0.23 -19.92
CA LEU A 119 7.71 0.65 -21.13
C LEU A 119 7.39 -0.20 -22.37
N MET A 120 7.00 -1.45 -22.19
CA MET A 120 6.80 -2.41 -23.28
C MET A 120 5.33 -2.60 -23.66
N GLU A 121 4.40 -2.39 -22.74
CA GLU A 121 2.98 -2.63 -22.99
C GLU A 121 2.21 -1.36 -23.33
N PRO A 122 1.21 -1.45 -24.24
CA PRO A 122 0.31 -0.33 -24.52
C PRO A 122 -0.46 0.09 -23.25
N TRP A 123 -0.66 1.40 -23.09
CA TRP A 123 -1.30 1.97 -21.89
C TRP A 123 -2.71 1.41 -21.61
N GLU A 124 -3.44 1.05 -22.65
CA GLU A 124 -4.79 0.45 -22.55
C GLU A 124 -4.77 -0.88 -21.80
N ARG A 125 -3.70 -1.68 -21.96
CA ARG A 125 -3.53 -2.96 -21.27
C ARG A 125 -3.13 -2.79 -19.80
N LEU A 126 -2.38 -1.74 -19.49
CA LEU A 126 -1.94 -1.45 -18.12
C LEU A 126 -3.09 -0.98 -17.21
N SER A 127 -4.23 -0.60 -17.77
CA SER A 127 -5.45 -0.26 -17.03
C SER A 127 -6.24 -1.48 -16.53
N ASP A 128 -5.93 -2.67 -17.01
CA ASP A 128 -6.56 -3.92 -16.59
C ASP A 128 -5.65 -4.68 -15.60
N PRO A 129 -6.02 -4.81 -14.32
CA PRO A 129 -5.21 -5.51 -13.32
C PRO A 129 -4.90 -6.97 -13.68
N LEU A 130 -5.86 -7.68 -14.29
CA LEU A 130 -5.66 -9.07 -14.68
C LEU A 130 -4.66 -9.23 -15.82
N ALA A 131 -4.63 -8.28 -16.77
CA ALA A 131 -3.65 -8.27 -17.82
C ALA A 131 -2.23 -7.98 -17.28
N VAL A 132 -2.12 -7.13 -16.27
CA VAL A 132 -0.84 -6.83 -15.60
C VAL A 132 -0.33 -8.05 -14.83
N GLU A 133 -1.18 -8.72 -14.06
CA GLU A 133 -0.81 -9.94 -13.31
C GLU A 133 -0.34 -11.05 -14.25
N ALA A 134 -1.05 -11.29 -15.35
CA ALA A 134 -0.67 -12.27 -16.37
C ALA A 134 0.67 -11.93 -17.04
N ALA A 135 0.94 -10.64 -17.33
CA ALA A 135 2.18 -10.19 -17.92
C ALA A 135 3.39 -10.31 -16.96
N LEU A 136 3.15 -10.22 -15.66
CA LEU A 136 4.19 -10.40 -14.63
C LEU A 136 4.46 -11.87 -14.28
N GLY A 137 3.63 -12.82 -14.79
CA GLY A 137 3.80 -14.26 -14.56
C GLY A 137 3.45 -14.68 -13.15
N TYR A 138 2.53 -14.00 -12.50
CA TYR A 138 1.90 -14.44 -11.25
C TYR A 138 0.68 -15.30 -11.59
N ASP A 139 0.89 -16.61 -11.69
CA ASP A 139 -0.16 -17.63 -11.81
C ASP A 139 -0.60 -18.16 -10.44
#